data_c8f836b876b71d708c8ea95307902646
#
_entry.id   c8f836b876b71d708c8ea95307902646
#
_cell.length_a   1.000
_cell.length_b   1.000
_cell.length_c   1.000
_cell.angle_alpha   90.00
_cell.angle_beta   90.00
_cell.angle_gamma   90.00
#
_symmetry.space_group_name_H-M   'P 1'
#
loop_
_entity.id
_entity.type
_entity.pdbx_description
1 polymer ?
#
loop_
_entity_poly.entity_id
_entity_poly.type
_entity_poly.pdbx_seq_one_letter_code
_entity_poly.pdbx_strand_id
1 'polypeptide(L)'
;MVTSFVLKVASRCNLNCSYCYMYNLGDKTYLKQPKFMSIDTITIFAEKLLRYSTENSLKAFQIVFHGGEPLLFPKEFYREGIRIFTETLPDAYFDFVIQTNGVGLDEDWYSLFDELNIRVGISMDGPKEYHDKYRVFHNGKGSYDEVRHAIQIGLDKGMHGVLSVVNLNINPQELYQEFKNLNIPSFNLLLPDGHFDKLPDDILPEKINTYGYTPFADWLIELFRIWKNDPERPNMRFFKTLIQLVAGEEVGDQMVGLKKME
;
A
#
# COMPACT_ATOMS: atom_id res chain seq x y z
N MET A 1 19.96 -8.02 -0.71
CA MET A 1 20.06 -6.98 -1.75
C MET A 1 18.70 -6.33 -1.89
N VAL A 2 18.62 -5.00 -2.10
CA VAL A 2 17.34 -4.26 -2.24
C VAL A 2 16.92 -4.25 -3.69
N THR A 3 15.69 -4.68 -3.99
CA THR A 3 15.12 -4.71 -5.35
C THR A 3 13.78 -3.98 -5.47
N SER A 4 13.22 -3.49 -4.37
CA SER A 4 11.98 -2.72 -4.34
C SER A 4 12.23 -1.32 -3.77
N PHE A 5 11.75 -0.30 -4.48
CA PHE A 5 11.97 1.10 -4.15
C PHE A 5 10.64 1.85 -4.12
N VAL A 6 10.37 2.53 -3.01
CA VAL A 6 9.19 3.38 -2.86
C VAL A 6 9.56 4.82 -3.16
N LEU A 7 8.99 5.36 -4.24
CA LEU A 7 9.17 6.75 -4.66
C LEU A 7 8.01 7.61 -4.15
N LYS A 8 8.28 8.48 -3.19
CA LYS A 8 7.28 9.44 -2.68
C LYS A 8 7.17 10.62 -3.66
N VAL A 9 6.40 10.42 -4.74
CA VAL A 9 6.31 11.39 -5.84
C VAL A 9 5.52 12.65 -5.45
N ALA A 10 4.59 12.55 -4.51
CA ALA A 10 3.82 13.68 -4.00
C ALA A 10 3.98 13.83 -2.48
N SER A 11 4.26 15.03 -1.99
CA SER A 11 4.33 15.36 -0.57
C SER A 11 3.00 15.95 -0.04
N ARG A 12 1.93 15.89 -0.81
CA ARG A 12 0.58 16.36 -0.46
C ARG A 12 -0.44 15.28 -0.74
N CYS A 13 -1.57 15.32 0.00
CA CYS A 13 -2.68 14.40 -0.17
C CYS A 13 -4.00 15.18 -0.17
N ASN A 14 -4.98 14.69 -0.90
CA ASN A 14 -6.36 15.17 -0.88
C ASN A 14 -7.17 14.63 0.30
N LEU A 15 -6.66 13.60 1.00
CA LEU A 15 -7.24 13.08 2.24
C LEU A 15 -6.42 13.49 3.47
N ASN A 16 -7.08 13.47 4.63
CA ASN A 16 -6.50 13.68 5.95
C ASN A 16 -6.83 12.49 6.87
N CYS A 17 -6.31 11.31 6.52
CA CYS A 17 -6.53 10.10 7.31
C CYS A 17 -5.92 10.25 8.72
N SER A 18 -6.70 9.96 9.77
CA SER A 18 -6.28 10.24 11.17
C SER A 18 -5.01 9.48 11.59
N TYR A 19 -4.80 8.27 11.07
CA TYR A 19 -3.63 7.43 11.34
C TYR A 19 -2.46 7.64 10.38
N CYS A 20 -2.52 8.66 9.48
CA CYS A 20 -1.50 8.83 8.44
C CYS A 20 -0.14 9.15 9.04
N TYR A 21 0.83 8.26 8.85
CA TYR A 21 2.19 8.44 9.35
C TYR A 21 2.90 9.65 8.74
N MET A 22 2.55 10.05 7.53
CA MET A 22 3.16 11.20 6.87
C MET A 22 2.68 12.55 7.43
N TYR A 23 1.44 12.63 7.94
CA TYR A 23 0.84 13.92 8.28
C TYR A 23 0.40 14.04 9.73
N ASN A 24 0.02 12.93 10.38
CA ASN A 24 -0.67 12.96 11.66
C ASN A 24 0.07 12.26 12.82
N LEU A 25 1.29 11.73 12.58
CA LEU A 25 2.15 11.16 13.63
C LEU A 25 3.29 12.10 14.10
N GLY A 26 3.14 13.40 13.89
CA GLY A 26 4.05 14.42 14.45
C GLY A 26 5.15 14.92 13.52
N ASP A 27 5.56 14.15 12.51
CA ASP A 27 6.52 14.64 11.50
C ASP A 27 5.87 15.70 10.59
N LYS A 28 6.53 16.85 10.47
CA LYS A 28 6.13 17.97 9.61
C LYS A 28 7.17 18.30 8.54
N THR A 29 8.15 17.44 8.34
CA THR A 29 9.23 17.65 7.34
C THR A 29 8.71 17.75 5.92
N TYR A 30 7.58 17.10 5.62
CA TYR A 30 6.89 17.19 4.33
C TYR A 30 6.54 18.64 3.93
N LEU A 31 6.34 19.55 4.91
CA LEU A 31 6.04 20.97 4.64
C LEU A 31 7.19 21.70 3.97
N LYS A 32 8.43 21.23 4.19
CA LYS A 32 9.66 21.79 3.62
C LYS A 32 10.03 21.15 2.27
N GLN A 33 9.34 20.07 1.90
CA GLN A 33 9.57 19.39 0.62
C GLN A 33 8.76 20.04 -0.51
N PRO A 34 9.25 19.99 -1.76
CA PRO A 34 8.45 20.31 -2.93
C PRO A 34 7.14 19.53 -2.92
N LYS A 35 6.08 20.12 -3.46
CA LYS A 35 4.79 19.40 -3.56
C LYS A 35 4.91 18.12 -4.36
N PHE A 36 5.77 18.14 -5.37
CA PHE A 36 5.96 17.08 -6.32
C PHE A 36 7.45 16.80 -6.58
N MET A 37 7.79 15.56 -6.86
CA MET A 37 9.13 15.12 -7.25
C MET A 37 9.46 15.64 -8.66
N SER A 38 10.67 16.12 -8.89
CA SER A 38 11.09 16.56 -10.23
C SER A 38 11.52 15.37 -11.10
N ILE A 39 11.42 15.53 -12.40
CA ILE A 39 11.97 14.58 -13.38
C ILE A 39 13.49 14.41 -13.21
N ASP A 40 14.21 15.48 -12.89
CA ASP A 40 15.65 15.40 -12.57
C ASP A 40 15.93 14.42 -11.42
N THR A 41 15.06 14.39 -10.41
CA THR A 41 15.18 13.43 -9.29
C THR A 41 15.03 11.99 -9.79
N ILE A 42 14.09 11.72 -10.70
CA ILE A 42 13.92 10.40 -11.32
C ILE A 42 15.16 10.04 -12.14
N THR A 43 15.70 10.97 -12.94
CA THR A 43 16.91 10.76 -13.74
C THR A 43 18.09 10.39 -12.88
N ILE A 44 18.37 11.18 -11.84
CA ILE A 44 19.46 10.90 -10.89
C ILE A 44 19.26 9.55 -10.19
N PHE A 45 18.02 9.21 -9.84
CA PHE A 45 17.73 7.93 -9.23
C PHE A 45 17.97 6.76 -10.20
N ALA A 46 17.53 6.86 -11.44
CA ALA A 46 17.75 5.85 -12.49
C ALA A 46 19.25 5.62 -12.74
N GLU A 47 20.06 6.68 -12.82
CA GLU A 47 21.52 6.57 -12.95
C GLU A 47 22.18 5.87 -11.74
N LYS A 48 21.71 6.15 -10.52
CA LYS A 48 22.18 5.45 -9.31
C LYS A 48 21.75 3.99 -9.32
N LEU A 49 20.54 3.71 -9.79
CA LEU A 49 20.01 2.36 -9.92
C LEU A 49 20.80 1.54 -10.95
N LEU A 50 21.21 2.15 -12.07
CA LEU A 50 22.08 1.51 -13.06
C LEU A 50 23.42 1.07 -12.44
N ARG A 51 24.08 1.95 -11.67
CA ARG A 51 25.31 1.60 -10.96
C ARG A 51 25.08 0.45 -9.97
N TYR A 52 24.04 0.56 -9.15
CA TYR A 52 23.67 -0.47 -8.18
C TYR A 52 23.35 -1.82 -8.85
N SER A 53 22.62 -1.78 -9.97
CA SER A 53 22.31 -2.95 -10.81
C SER A 53 23.60 -3.65 -11.29
N THR A 54 24.53 -2.88 -11.82
CA THR A 54 25.82 -3.40 -12.36
C THR A 54 26.68 -3.99 -11.25
N GLU A 55 26.87 -3.27 -10.14
CA GLU A 55 27.69 -3.70 -9.00
C GLU A 55 27.18 -4.98 -8.32
N ASN A 56 25.87 -5.20 -8.34
CA ASN A 56 25.22 -6.34 -7.68
C ASN A 56 24.68 -7.40 -8.64
N SER A 57 24.87 -7.23 -9.95
CA SER A 57 24.37 -8.14 -11.00
C SER A 57 22.83 -8.34 -10.92
N LEU A 58 22.09 -7.28 -10.62
CA LEU A 58 20.62 -7.29 -10.48
C LEU A 58 19.96 -6.80 -11.76
N LYS A 59 18.94 -7.53 -12.22
CA LYS A 59 18.19 -7.21 -13.46
C LYS A 59 16.68 -7.11 -13.28
N ALA A 60 16.19 -7.12 -12.04
CA ALA A 60 14.76 -6.99 -11.77
C ALA A 60 14.51 -6.05 -10.61
N PHE A 61 13.65 -5.06 -10.82
CA PHE A 61 13.34 -4.02 -9.83
C PHE A 61 11.85 -3.76 -9.77
N GLN A 62 11.36 -3.52 -8.56
CA GLN A 62 10.03 -2.98 -8.34
C GLN A 62 10.14 -1.49 -8.00
N ILE A 63 9.38 -0.68 -8.70
CA ILE A 63 9.25 0.76 -8.45
C ILE A 63 7.81 1.04 -8.03
N VAL A 64 7.64 1.49 -6.78
CA VAL A 64 6.33 1.80 -6.22
C VAL A 64 6.15 3.33 -6.18
N PHE A 65 5.28 3.85 -7.03
CA PHE A 65 4.86 5.24 -6.96
C PHE A 65 3.91 5.42 -5.78
N HIS A 66 4.30 6.27 -4.84
CA HIS A 66 3.62 6.49 -3.57
C HIS A 66 3.75 7.96 -3.17
N GLY A 67 3.45 8.29 -1.92
CA GLY A 67 3.63 9.63 -1.37
C GLY A 67 2.46 10.00 -0.47
N GLY A 68 1.98 11.24 -0.55
CA GLY A 68 0.67 11.59 -0.03
C GLY A 68 -0.41 10.97 -0.90
N GLU A 69 -0.66 11.59 -2.05
CA GLU A 69 -1.50 10.98 -3.08
C GLU A 69 -0.83 11.13 -4.46
N PRO A 70 -0.40 10.04 -5.08
CA PRO A 70 0.29 10.09 -6.36
C PRO A 70 -0.60 10.57 -7.51
N LEU A 71 -1.91 10.34 -7.50
CA LEU A 71 -2.81 10.81 -8.56
C LEU A 71 -2.96 12.35 -8.62
N LEU A 72 -2.45 13.08 -7.64
CA LEU A 72 -2.36 14.55 -7.73
C LEU A 72 -1.28 15.01 -8.71
N PHE A 73 -0.45 14.10 -9.20
CA PHE A 73 0.60 14.39 -10.18
C PHE A 73 0.05 14.34 -11.60
N PRO A 74 0.58 15.17 -12.55
CA PRO A 74 0.22 15.06 -13.96
C PRO A 74 0.57 13.69 -14.53
N LYS A 75 -0.30 13.17 -15.41
CA LYS A 75 -0.14 11.88 -16.09
C LYS A 75 1.18 11.76 -16.86
N GLU A 76 1.64 12.87 -17.45
CA GLU A 76 2.89 12.96 -18.23
C GLU A 76 4.13 12.63 -17.42
N PHE A 77 4.11 12.88 -16.11
CA PHE A 77 5.22 12.51 -15.23
C PHE A 77 5.46 10.99 -15.22
N TYR A 78 4.41 10.20 -15.21
CA TYR A 78 4.52 8.74 -15.22
C TYR A 78 5.06 8.23 -16.53
N ARG A 79 4.61 8.79 -17.67
CA ARG A 79 5.14 8.47 -19.00
C ARG A 79 6.65 8.75 -19.08
N GLU A 80 7.04 9.95 -18.70
CA GLU A 80 8.44 10.39 -18.75
C GLU A 80 9.29 9.62 -17.73
N GLY A 81 8.81 9.42 -16.50
CA GLY A 81 9.53 8.68 -15.47
C GLY A 81 9.81 7.23 -15.87
N ILE A 82 8.82 6.53 -16.43
CA ILE A 82 8.97 5.16 -16.91
C ILE A 82 9.92 5.10 -18.10
N ARG A 83 9.80 6.04 -19.05
CA ARG A 83 10.72 6.16 -20.19
C ARG A 83 12.18 6.27 -19.71
N ILE A 84 12.45 7.13 -18.71
CA ILE A 84 13.79 7.30 -18.15
C ILE A 84 14.31 5.99 -17.56
N PHE A 85 13.50 5.25 -16.77
CA PHE A 85 13.93 3.96 -16.21
C PHE A 85 14.27 2.95 -17.30
N THR A 86 13.41 2.80 -18.29
CA THR A 86 13.56 1.80 -19.35
C THR A 86 14.71 2.13 -20.32
N GLU A 87 14.95 3.40 -20.61
CA GLU A 87 16.06 3.83 -21.43
C GLU A 87 17.41 3.77 -20.68
N THR A 88 17.42 4.07 -19.37
CA THR A 88 18.64 4.02 -18.55
C THR A 88 19.09 2.59 -18.26
N LEU A 89 18.13 1.68 -18.06
CA LEU A 89 18.39 0.25 -17.76
C LEU A 89 17.64 -0.65 -18.75
N PRO A 90 18.03 -0.69 -20.04
CA PRO A 90 17.26 -1.39 -21.08
C PRO A 90 17.24 -2.92 -20.90
N ASP A 91 18.21 -3.49 -20.16
CA ASP A 91 18.29 -4.92 -19.88
C ASP A 91 17.60 -5.32 -18.57
N ALA A 92 17.00 -4.37 -17.85
CA ALA A 92 16.33 -4.63 -16.59
C ALA A 92 14.83 -4.83 -16.79
N TYR A 93 14.26 -5.75 -16.00
CA TYR A 93 12.82 -5.89 -15.83
C TYR A 93 12.34 -4.95 -14.74
N PHE A 94 11.29 -4.19 -15.02
CA PHE A 94 10.63 -3.33 -14.07
C PHE A 94 9.20 -3.78 -13.78
N ASP A 95 8.89 -3.92 -12.49
CA ASP A 95 7.54 -4.07 -11.97
C ASP A 95 7.09 -2.71 -11.42
N PHE A 96 6.36 -1.94 -12.21
CA PHE A 96 5.82 -0.65 -11.79
C PHE A 96 4.51 -0.84 -11.04
N VAL A 97 4.41 -0.21 -9.88
CA VAL A 97 3.23 -0.25 -9.01
C VAL A 97 2.88 1.17 -8.60
N ILE A 98 1.59 1.48 -8.52
CA ILE A 98 1.10 2.69 -7.88
C ILE A 98 0.22 2.32 -6.69
N GLN A 99 0.45 2.97 -5.53
CA GLN A 99 -0.42 2.84 -4.36
C GLN A 99 -1.15 4.15 -4.16
N THR A 100 -2.45 4.14 -4.34
CA THR A 100 -3.33 5.32 -4.29
C THR A 100 -4.42 5.18 -3.25
N ASN A 101 -4.96 6.29 -2.79
CA ASN A 101 -6.17 6.32 -1.99
C ASN A 101 -7.45 6.15 -2.83
N GLY A 102 -7.36 6.09 -4.15
CA GLY A 102 -8.45 5.85 -5.08
C GLY A 102 -9.33 7.07 -5.40
N VAL A 103 -9.18 8.18 -4.70
CA VAL A 103 -9.98 9.39 -4.98
C VAL A 103 -9.54 10.02 -6.30
N GLY A 104 -10.48 10.16 -7.23
CA GLY A 104 -10.22 10.68 -8.57
C GLY A 104 -9.58 9.67 -9.54
N LEU A 105 -9.53 8.39 -9.15
CA LEU A 105 -9.09 7.30 -10.04
C LEU A 105 -10.24 6.93 -10.99
N ASP A 106 -10.12 7.35 -12.23
CA ASP A 106 -11.09 7.20 -13.30
C ASP A 106 -10.61 6.27 -14.43
N GLU A 107 -11.43 6.08 -15.47
CA GLU A 107 -11.09 5.26 -16.63
C GLU A 107 -9.85 5.76 -17.38
N ASP A 108 -9.62 7.08 -17.42
CA ASP A 108 -8.45 7.67 -18.08
C ASP A 108 -7.15 7.34 -17.34
N TRP A 109 -7.21 7.27 -16.00
CA TRP A 109 -6.09 6.81 -15.20
C TRP A 109 -5.82 5.33 -15.42
N TYR A 110 -6.86 4.48 -15.42
CA TYR A 110 -6.69 3.06 -15.70
C TYR A 110 -6.14 2.81 -17.10
N SER A 111 -6.58 3.58 -18.10
CA SER A 111 -6.07 3.49 -19.46
C SER A 111 -4.57 3.84 -19.54
N LEU A 112 -4.14 4.86 -18.80
CA LEU A 112 -2.72 5.19 -18.67
C LEU A 112 -1.92 4.06 -17.99
N PHE A 113 -2.45 3.49 -16.93
CA PHE A 113 -1.76 2.44 -16.18
C PHE A 113 -1.63 1.15 -17.00
N ASP A 114 -2.64 0.82 -17.81
CA ASP A 114 -2.57 -0.28 -18.76
C ASP A 114 -1.51 -0.01 -19.84
N GLU A 115 -1.52 1.19 -20.45
CA GLU A 115 -0.51 1.61 -21.41
C GLU A 115 0.93 1.50 -20.87
N LEU A 116 1.13 1.89 -19.62
CA LEU A 116 2.46 1.93 -18.98
C LEU A 116 2.80 0.65 -18.20
N ASN A 117 1.93 -0.36 -18.23
CA ASN A 117 2.04 -1.58 -17.44
C ASN A 117 2.28 -1.31 -15.94
N ILE A 118 1.51 -0.37 -15.38
CA ILE A 118 1.53 -0.04 -13.94
C ILE A 118 0.43 -0.83 -13.23
N ARG A 119 0.80 -1.61 -12.23
CA ARG A 119 -0.16 -2.30 -11.36
C ARG A 119 -0.74 -1.35 -10.31
N VAL A 120 -2.05 -1.38 -10.13
CA VAL A 120 -2.78 -0.45 -9.26
C VAL A 120 -3.17 -1.11 -7.95
N GLY A 121 -2.67 -0.60 -6.84
CA GLY A 121 -3.13 -0.89 -5.49
C GLY A 121 -3.98 0.26 -4.95
N ILE A 122 -5.14 -0.05 -4.38
CA ILE A 122 -6.05 0.94 -3.80
C ILE A 122 -6.11 0.76 -2.29
N SER A 123 -6.13 1.87 -1.55
CA SER A 123 -6.25 1.84 -0.10
C SER A 123 -7.72 1.92 0.32
N MET A 124 -8.22 0.89 1.05
CA MET A 124 -9.58 0.85 1.56
C MET A 124 -9.63 0.08 2.89
N ASP A 125 -10.30 0.63 3.89
CA ASP A 125 -10.30 0.11 5.26
C ASP A 125 -11.65 -0.55 5.65
N GLY A 126 -12.26 -1.32 4.72
CA GLY A 126 -13.46 -2.12 4.98
C GLY A 126 -14.78 -1.35 4.80
N PRO A 127 -15.82 -1.67 5.59
CA PRO A 127 -17.14 -1.07 5.48
C PRO A 127 -17.15 0.45 5.59
N LYS A 128 -18.14 1.07 4.96
CA LYS A 128 -18.26 2.53 4.82
C LYS A 128 -18.12 3.29 6.14
N GLU A 129 -18.78 2.82 7.18
CA GLU A 129 -18.77 3.48 8.49
C GLU A 129 -17.38 3.56 9.12
N TYR A 130 -16.56 2.51 8.94
CA TYR A 130 -15.18 2.46 9.43
C TYR A 130 -14.23 3.21 8.50
N HIS A 131 -14.36 3.01 7.20
CA HIS A 131 -13.55 3.73 6.22
C HIS A 131 -13.72 5.25 6.39
N ASP A 132 -14.96 5.75 6.41
CA ASP A 132 -15.29 7.17 6.50
C ASP A 132 -14.99 7.78 7.89
N LYS A 133 -14.77 6.97 8.92
CA LYS A 133 -14.30 7.44 10.22
C LYS A 133 -12.83 7.88 10.18
N TYR A 134 -12.00 7.20 9.40
CA TYR A 134 -10.56 7.39 9.43
C TYR A 134 -10.01 8.02 8.14
N ARG A 135 -10.60 7.72 6.98
CA ARG A 135 -10.15 8.20 5.67
C ARG A 135 -11.07 9.30 5.15
N VAL A 136 -10.83 10.49 5.63
CA VAL A 136 -11.66 11.65 5.34
C VAL A 136 -10.95 12.68 4.46
N PHE A 137 -11.71 13.46 3.72
CA PHE A 137 -11.22 14.69 3.10
C PHE A 137 -10.85 15.73 4.16
N HIS A 138 -10.11 16.77 3.75
CA HIS A 138 -9.75 17.88 4.65
C HIS A 138 -10.97 18.64 5.22
N ASN A 139 -12.14 18.51 4.60
CA ASN A 139 -13.41 19.07 5.10
C ASN A 139 -14.19 18.11 6.02
N GLY A 140 -13.62 16.94 6.33
CA GLY A 140 -14.23 15.93 7.19
C GLY A 140 -15.22 14.98 6.51
N LYS A 141 -15.51 15.15 5.21
CA LYS A 141 -16.34 14.19 4.46
C LYS A 141 -15.60 12.88 4.27
N GLY A 142 -16.28 11.75 4.41
CA GLY A 142 -15.74 10.42 4.11
C GLY A 142 -15.44 10.21 2.63
N SER A 143 -14.54 9.29 2.30
CA SER A 143 -14.09 9.02 0.94
C SER A 143 -14.55 7.67 0.39
N TYR A 144 -15.29 6.86 1.15
CA TYR A 144 -15.67 5.50 0.78
C TYR A 144 -16.34 5.40 -0.59
N ASP A 145 -17.35 6.25 -0.87
CA ASP A 145 -18.13 6.14 -2.11
C ASP A 145 -17.27 6.38 -3.36
N GLU A 146 -16.31 7.31 -3.28
CA GLU A 146 -15.35 7.58 -4.36
C GLU A 146 -14.36 6.42 -4.53
N VAL A 147 -13.84 5.88 -3.43
CA VAL A 147 -12.93 4.72 -3.46
C VAL A 147 -13.63 3.47 -3.99
N ARG A 148 -14.86 3.21 -3.54
CA ARG A 148 -15.69 2.12 -4.06
C ARG A 148 -15.92 2.23 -5.56
N HIS A 149 -16.23 3.44 -6.05
CA HIS A 149 -16.40 3.68 -7.49
C HIS A 149 -15.11 3.37 -8.27
N ALA A 150 -13.96 3.83 -7.79
CA ALA A 150 -12.66 3.53 -8.37
C ALA A 150 -12.36 2.03 -8.42
N ILE A 151 -12.70 1.29 -7.35
CA ILE A 151 -12.58 -0.18 -7.30
C ILE A 151 -13.49 -0.83 -8.36
N GLN A 152 -14.74 -0.39 -8.49
CA GLN A 152 -15.67 -0.95 -9.47
C GLN A 152 -15.15 -0.81 -10.91
N ILE A 153 -14.60 0.36 -11.29
CA ILE A 153 -13.93 0.54 -12.58
C ILE A 153 -12.72 -0.40 -12.69
N GLY A 154 -11.94 -0.51 -11.62
CA GLY A 154 -10.70 -1.28 -11.59
C GLY A 154 -10.87 -2.79 -11.72
N LEU A 155 -12.00 -3.35 -11.27
CA LEU A 155 -12.28 -4.78 -11.41
C LEU A 155 -12.29 -5.22 -12.88
N ASP A 156 -12.82 -4.39 -13.77
CA ASP A 156 -12.87 -4.66 -15.20
C ASP A 156 -11.55 -4.30 -15.93
N LYS A 157 -10.68 -3.52 -15.27
CA LYS A 157 -9.41 -3.00 -15.82
C LYS A 157 -8.15 -3.66 -15.22
N GLY A 158 -8.30 -4.78 -14.51
CA GLY A 158 -7.17 -5.51 -13.96
C GLY A 158 -6.53 -4.88 -12.70
N MET A 159 -7.33 -4.26 -11.84
CA MET A 159 -6.89 -3.80 -10.52
C MET A 159 -6.16 -4.92 -9.76
N HIS A 160 -5.00 -4.61 -9.17
CA HIS A 160 -4.16 -5.60 -8.50
C HIS A 160 -4.75 -6.04 -7.14
N GLY A 161 -5.32 -5.11 -6.39
CA GLY A 161 -5.93 -5.38 -5.10
C GLY A 161 -6.03 -4.19 -4.17
N VAL A 162 -6.46 -4.48 -2.95
CA VAL A 162 -6.68 -3.50 -1.89
C VAL A 162 -5.64 -3.65 -0.79
N LEU A 163 -5.21 -2.52 -0.23
CA LEU A 163 -4.42 -2.44 0.99
C LEU A 163 -5.25 -1.79 2.09
N SER A 164 -5.39 -2.48 3.22
CA SER A 164 -6.20 -2.05 4.36
C SER A 164 -5.36 -1.95 5.62
N VAL A 165 -5.54 -0.88 6.40
CA VAL A 165 -4.94 -0.78 7.73
C VAL A 165 -5.82 -1.50 8.74
N VAL A 166 -5.22 -2.40 9.53
CA VAL A 166 -5.94 -3.13 10.58
C VAL A 166 -6.47 -2.15 11.62
N ASN A 167 -7.73 -2.28 11.93
CA ASN A 167 -8.41 -1.51 12.96
C ASN A 167 -9.17 -2.47 13.87
N LEU A 168 -8.83 -2.48 15.16
CA LEU A 168 -9.41 -3.42 16.14
C LEU A 168 -10.90 -3.14 16.43
N ASN A 169 -11.42 -1.97 16.04
CA ASN A 169 -12.84 -1.66 16.17
C ASN A 169 -13.70 -2.27 15.04
N ILE A 170 -13.08 -2.79 13.98
CA ILE A 170 -13.77 -3.48 12.89
C ILE A 170 -13.81 -4.96 13.20
N ASN A 171 -15.00 -5.57 13.12
CA ASN A 171 -15.11 -7.03 13.20
C ASN A 171 -14.41 -7.65 11.96
N PRO A 172 -13.49 -8.63 12.14
CA PRO A 172 -12.81 -9.30 11.02
C PRO A 172 -13.77 -9.90 9.99
N GLN A 173 -14.93 -10.43 10.43
CA GLN A 173 -15.96 -10.97 9.55
C GLN A 173 -16.60 -9.87 8.68
N GLU A 174 -16.87 -8.69 9.24
CA GLU A 174 -17.45 -7.56 8.50
C GLU A 174 -16.48 -7.03 7.45
N LEU A 175 -15.18 -6.85 7.80
CA LEU A 175 -14.14 -6.50 6.84
C LEU A 175 -14.07 -7.50 5.69
N TYR A 176 -14.01 -8.77 6.02
CA TYR A 176 -13.90 -9.85 5.04
C TYR A 176 -15.11 -9.88 4.11
N GLN A 177 -16.32 -9.79 4.67
CA GLN A 177 -17.56 -9.80 3.91
C GLN A 177 -17.67 -8.58 2.99
N GLU A 178 -17.25 -7.42 3.44
CA GLU A 178 -17.23 -6.21 2.60
C GLU A 178 -16.37 -6.41 1.35
N PHE A 179 -15.15 -6.93 1.51
CA PHE A 179 -14.26 -7.16 0.38
C PHE A 179 -14.77 -8.27 -0.56
N LYS A 180 -15.45 -9.29 -0.03
CA LYS A 180 -16.13 -10.30 -0.83
C LYS A 180 -17.29 -9.70 -1.63
N ASN A 181 -18.14 -8.87 -1.01
CA ASN A 181 -19.26 -8.20 -1.65
C ASN A 181 -18.82 -7.26 -2.77
N LEU A 182 -17.66 -6.66 -2.62
CA LEU A 182 -17.04 -5.81 -3.65
C LEU A 182 -16.28 -6.60 -4.72
N ASN A 183 -16.25 -7.94 -4.65
CA ASN A 183 -15.53 -8.84 -5.56
C ASN A 183 -14.02 -8.52 -5.64
N ILE A 184 -13.42 -8.07 -4.53
CA ILE A 184 -11.97 -7.74 -4.49
C ILE A 184 -11.15 -9.03 -4.64
N PRO A 185 -10.32 -9.15 -5.70
CA PRO A 185 -9.61 -10.41 -5.98
C PRO A 185 -8.45 -10.67 -5.03
N SER A 186 -7.87 -9.59 -4.50
CA SER A 186 -6.73 -9.63 -3.59
C SER A 186 -6.80 -8.47 -2.62
N PHE A 187 -6.52 -8.73 -1.35
CA PHE A 187 -6.28 -7.67 -0.39
C PHE A 187 -5.15 -8.04 0.57
N ASN A 188 -4.54 -7.03 1.14
CA ASN A 188 -3.49 -7.21 2.12
C ASN A 188 -3.67 -6.25 3.29
N LEU A 189 -3.04 -6.58 4.41
CA LEU A 189 -3.19 -5.85 5.66
C LEU A 189 -1.90 -5.15 6.05
N LEU A 190 -2.03 -3.95 6.58
CA LEU A 190 -0.98 -3.22 7.27
C LEU A 190 -1.35 -3.07 8.74
N LEU A 191 -0.42 -3.31 9.63
CA LEU A 191 -0.58 -2.90 11.02
C LEU A 191 -0.51 -1.37 11.09
N PRO A 192 -1.29 -0.72 11.96
CA PRO A 192 -1.20 0.73 12.11
C PRO A 192 0.17 1.14 12.62
N ASP A 193 0.69 2.24 12.07
CA ASP A 193 1.92 2.84 12.56
C ASP A 193 1.74 3.44 13.95
N GLY A 194 2.78 3.37 14.76
CA GLY A 194 2.84 3.96 16.09
C GLY A 194 4.28 4.11 16.56
N HIS A 195 4.47 4.89 17.60
CA HIS A 195 5.76 5.04 18.29
C HIS A 195 5.52 5.19 19.80
N PHE A 196 6.60 5.22 20.59
CA PHE A 196 6.49 5.24 22.06
C PHE A 196 5.66 6.39 22.62
N ASP A 197 5.70 7.57 21.98
CA ASP A 197 4.94 8.75 22.43
C ASP A 197 3.51 8.78 21.86
N LYS A 198 3.22 8.00 20.82
CA LYS A 198 1.90 7.89 20.21
C LYS A 198 1.66 6.47 19.73
N LEU A 199 1.00 5.71 20.56
CA LEU A 199 0.56 4.36 20.21
C LEU A 199 -0.59 4.41 19.18
N PRO A 200 -0.83 3.32 18.43
CA PRO A 200 -2.08 3.17 17.70
C PRO A 200 -3.29 3.38 18.60
N ASP A 201 -4.31 4.08 18.09
CA ASP A 201 -5.49 4.49 18.87
C ASP A 201 -6.25 3.31 19.55
N ASP A 202 -6.10 2.10 18.99
CA ASP A 202 -6.77 0.89 19.46
C ASP A 202 -5.99 0.16 20.59
N ILE A 203 -4.79 0.61 20.92
CA ILE A 203 -3.96 0.00 21.96
C ILE A 203 -4.23 0.67 23.31
N LEU A 204 -4.47 -0.16 24.32
CA LEU A 204 -4.61 0.28 25.71
C LEU A 204 -3.23 0.39 26.36
N PRO A 205 -2.73 1.60 26.63
CA PRO A 205 -1.36 1.80 27.14
C PRO A 205 -1.06 1.03 28.42
N GLU A 206 -2.06 0.94 29.31
CA GLU A 206 -1.96 0.24 30.60
C GLU A 206 -1.82 -1.28 30.46
N LYS A 207 -2.16 -1.84 29.29
CA LYS A 207 -2.09 -3.29 29.02
C LYS A 207 -0.85 -3.73 28.25
N ILE A 208 -0.04 -2.83 27.70
CA ILE A 208 1.10 -3.17 26.84
C ILE A 208 2.04 -4.20 27.47
N ASN A 209 2.29 -4.07 28.78
CA ASN A 209 3.17 -4.99 29.52
C ASN A 209 2.41 -6.16 30.17
N THR A 210 1.13 -6.33 29.85
CA THR A 210 0.33 -7.45 30.39
C THR A 210 0.61 -8.70 29.57
N TYR A 211 0.98 -9.79 30.23
CA TYR A 211 1.20 -11.08 29.58
C TYR A 211 -0.07 -11.53 28.85
N GLY A 212 0.09 -11.88 27.56
CA GLY A 212 -1.02 -12.33 26.74
C GLY A 212 -1.88 -11.21 26.12
N TYR A 213 -1.51 -9.94 26.28
CA TYR A 213 -2.18 -8.84 25.58
C TYR A 213 -1.66 -8.70 24.14
N THR A 214 -2.34 -9.34 23.21
CA THR A 214 -1.94 -9.43 21.78
C THR A 214 -3.11 -9.08 20.84
N PRO A 215 -3.74 -7.89 20.98
CA PRO A 215 -5.02 -7.61 20.33
C PRO A 215 -4.96 -7.68 18.80
N PHE A 216 -3.87 -7.22 18.18
CA PHE A 216 -3.69 -7.35 16.73
C PHE A 216 -3.51 -8.81 16.30
N ALA A 217 -2.79 -9.62 17.06
CA ALA A 217 -2.63 -11.04 16.76
C ALA A 217 -3.97 -11.79 16.90
N ASP A 218 -4.75 -11.49 17.94
CA ASP A 218 -6.07 -12.09 18.15
C ASP A 218 -7.02 -11.77 17.01
N TRP A 219 -7.06 -10.50 16.57
CA TRP A 219 -7.83 -10.05 15.43
C TRP A 219 -7.41 -10.73 14.12
N LEU A 220 -6.09 -10.83 13.88
CA LEU A 220 -5.54 -11.49 12.70
C LEU A 220 -5.80 -12.99 12.68
N ILE A 221 -5.77 -13.65 13.84
CA ILE A 221 -6.10 -15.09 13.98
C ILE A 221 -7.58 -15.33 13.62
N GLU A 222 -8.47 -14.46 14.06
CA GLU A 222 -9.89 -14.55 13.71
C GLU A 222 -10.08 -14.40 12.18
N LEU A 223 -9.49 -13.36 11.57
CA LEU A 223 -9.54 -13.17 10.12
C LEU A 223 -8.92 -14.35 9.36
N PHE A 224 -7.80 -14.90 9.85
CA PHE A 224 -7.17 -16.07 9.25
C PHE A 224 -8.11 -17.28 9.23
N ARG A 225 -8.84 -17.53 10.32
CA ARG A 225 -9.81 -18.63 10.40
C ARG A 225 -10.93 -18.47 9.39
N ILE A 226 -11.46 -17.25 9.23
CA ILE A 226 -12.48 -16.91 8.24
C ILE A 226 -11.93 -17.18 6.81
N TRP A 227 -10.80 -16.57 6.50
CA TRP A 227 -10.15 -16.69 5.20
C TRP A 227 -9.78 -18.14 4.84
N LYS A 228 -9.21 -18.88 5.78
CA LYS A 228 -8.79 -20.28 5.56
C LYS A 228 -9.97 -21.19 5.20
N ASN A 229 -11.14 -20.97 5.81
CA ASN A 229 -12.32 -21.80 5.64
C ASN A 229 -13.18 -21.43 4.42
N ASP A 230 -12.89 -20.32 3.73
CA ASP A 230 -13.57 -19.92 2.49
C ASP A 230 -12.92 -20.60 1.28
N PRO A 231 -13.64 -21.50 0.54
CA PRO A 231 -13.11 -22.13 -0.66
C PRO A 231 -12.87 -21.13 -1.80
N GLU A 232 -13.60 -20.02 -1.84
CA GLU A 232 -13.49 -18.93 -2.81
C GLU A 232 -12.76 -17.70 -2.23
N ARG A 233 -11.80 -17.95 -1.33
CA ARG A 233 -11.10 -16.89 -0.65
C ARG A 233 -10.29 -15.99 -1.59
N PRO A 234 -10.34 -14.68 -1.41
CA PRO A 234 -9.48 -13.75 -2.12
C PRO A 234 -8.00 -14.01 -1.78
N ASN A 235 -7.13 -13.56 -2.65
CA ASN A 235 -5.69 -13.68 -2.40
C ASN A 235 -5.27 -12.75 -1.26
N MET A 236 -4.62 -13.31 -0.23
CA MET A 236 -4.02 -12.55 0.89
C MET A 236 -2.55 -12.92 1.00
N ARG A 237 -1.68 -12.03 0.53
CA ARG A 237 -0.23 -12.24 0.56
C ARG A 237 0.27 -12.45 1.99
N PHE A 238 -0.19 -11.63 2.93
CA PHE A 238 0.20 -11.71 4.35
C PHE A 238 0.05 -13.13 4.91
N PHE A 239 -1.13 -13.75 4.74
CA PHE A 239 -1.35 -15.10 5.25
C PHE A 239 -0.60 -16.17 4.46
N LYS A 240 -0.49 -16.02 3.13
CA LYS A 240 0.31 -16.94 2.32
C LYS A 240 1.77 -16.93 2.73
N THR A 241 2.35 -15.75 2.94
CA THR A 241 3.73 -15.60 3.41
C THR A 241 3.92 -16.25 4.78
N LEU A 242 3.00 -16.05 5.72
CA LEU A 242 3.09 -16.71 7.04
C LEU A 242 3.04 -18.24 6.93
N ILE A 243 2.15 -18.79 6.09
CA ILE A 243 2.06 -20.24 5.86
C ILE A 243 3.37 -20.77 5.29
N GLN A 244 3.94 -20.10 4.30
CA GLN A 244 5.22 -20.48 3.68
C GLN A 244 6.37 -20.48 4.69
N LEU A 245 6.46 -19.43 5.52
CA LEU A 245 7.45 -19.34 6.58
C LEU A 245 7.32 -20.48 7.60
N VAL A 246 6.10 -20.81 8.02
CA VAL A 246 5.83 -21.94 8.92
C VAL A 246 6.19 -23.27 8.26
N ALA A 247 6.00 -23.38 6.94
CA ALA A 247 6.42 -24.57 6.17
C ALA A 247 7.94 -24.65 5.92
N GLY A 248 8.72 -23.65 6.36
CA GLY A 248 10.18 -23.62 6.21
C GLY A 248 10.66 -23.14 4.84
N GLU A 249 9.78 -22.54 4.04
CA GLU A 249 10.14 -21.94 2.76
C GLU A 249 10.88 -20.60 2.95
N GLU A 250 11.83 -20.29 2.06
CA GLU A 250 12.44 -18.97 2.01
C GLU A 250 11.49 -17.99 1.32
N VAL A 251 11.05 -16.98 2.03
CA VAL A 251 10.14 -15.97 1.49
C VAL A 251 10.78 -14.60 1.55
N GLY A 252 10.83 -13.92 0.41
CA GLY A 252 11.28 -12.53 0.31
C GLY A 252 10.12 -11.56 0.49
N ASP A 253 9.46 -11.53 1.65
CA ASP A 253 8.40 -10.54 1.91
C ASP A 253 8.89 -9.47 2.88
N GLN A 254 8.90 -8.22 2.40
CA GLN A 254 9.33 -7.05 3.17
C GLN A 254 8.36 -6.68 4.30
N MET A 255 7.08 -7.10 4.23
CA MET A 255 6.07 -6.75 5.22
C MET A 255 6.19 -7.54 6.53
N VAL A 256 6.77 -8.73 6.50
CA VAL A 256 6.85 -9.60 7.68
C VAL A 256 8.21 -9.45 8.39
N GLY A 257 9.19 -8.79 7.76
CA GLY A 257 10.52 -8.54 8.37
C GLY A 257 11.30 -9.81 8.74
N LEU A 258 10.81 -10.97 8.38
CA LEU A 258 11.40 -12.24 8.73
C LEU A 258 12.36 -12.70 7.62
N LYS A 259 13.62 -12.26 7.73
CA LYS A 259 14.72 -13.02 7.15
C LYS A 259 15.00 -14.20 8.08
N LYS A 260 15.27 -15.39 7.50
CA LYS A 260 15.85 -16.50 8.24
C LYS A 260 17.03 -15.95 9.04
N MET A 261 16.96 -16.01 10.37
CA MET A 261 18.14 -15.80 11.19
C MET A 261 19.01 -17.04 11.00
N GLU A 262 20.17 -16.86 10.36
CA GLU A 262 21.25 -17.84 10.36
C GLU A 262 21.83 -18.01 11.76
#